data_31357060476498ba0d926118bd470379
#
_entry.id   31357060476498ba0d926118bd470379
#
_cell.length_a   1.000
_cell.length_b   1.000
_cell.length_c   1.000
_cell.angle_alpha   90.00
_cell.angle_beta   90.00
_cell.angle_gamma   90.00
#
_symmetry.space_group_name_H-M   'P 1'
#
loop_
_entity.id
_entity.type
_entity.pdbx_description
1 polymer ?
#
loop_
_entity_poly.entity_id
_entity_poly.type
_entity_poly.pdbx_seq_one_letter_code
_entity_poly.pdbx_strand_id
1 'polypeptide(L)'
;YHFDLDLNQKVYEMSVSQKQTLEIVKVLYRGANILILDEPTAVLTPQETARLFVVIRNMKADNKSVIIITHKLHEVLEISDRVAILRKGEYIGTVDTCEATENSLTEMMVGKKVELNIARSAPVNPVKRLSVSHLTVYNREDIKVLDDVSFDVYGGEILGIAGISGNGQKELLEAIAGLQITGQGSSIEFYERGKENQPLQLVGKTPVSYTHLRAHETSLH
;
A
#
# COMPACT_ATOMS: atom_id res chain seq x y z
N TYR A 1 25.60 -5.02 -12.84
CA TYR A 1 24.49 -4.53 -11.99
C TYR A 1 23.85 -5.64 -11.15
N HIS A 2 24.25 -6.92 -11.34
CA HIS A 2 23.79 -8.10 -10.59
C HIS A 2 22.25 -8.24 -10.53
N PHE A 3 21.60 -8.12 -11.67
CA PHE A 3 20.16 -8.40 -11.77
C PHE A 3 19.92 -9.91 -11.66
N ASP A 4 19.00 -10.28 -10.76
CA ASP A 4 18.56 -11.67 -10.59
C ASP A 4 17.31 -11.91 -11.45
N LEU A 5 17.54 -12.28 -12.73
CA LEU A 5 16.50 -12.58 -13.70
C LEU A 5 16.80 -13.91 -14.39
N ASP A 6 15.85 -14.83 -14.38
CA ASP A 6 15.92 -16.03 -15.22
C ASP A 6 15.62 -15.65 -16.67
N LEU A 7 16.62 -15.78 -17.55
CA LEU A 7 16.51 -15.46 -18.97
C LEU A 7 15.56 -16.37 -19.75
N ASN A 8 15.21 -17.53 -19.19
CA ASN A 8 14.27 -18.48 -19.80
C ASN A 8 12.82 -18.26 -19.32
N GLN A 9 12.61 -17.45 -18.29
CA GLN A 9 11.30 -17.15 -17.77
C GLN A 9 10.51 -16.28 -18.74
N LYS A 10 9.27 -16.66 -19.03
CA LYS A 10 8.40 -15.86 -19.90
C LYS A 10 7.91 -14.61 -19.18
N VAL A 11 7.86 -13.48 -19.88
CA VAL A 11 7.52 -12.16 -19.29
C VAL A 11 6.16 -12.17 -18.62
N TYR A 12 5.19 -12.91 -19.13
CA TYR A 12 3.84 -12.97 -18.53
C TYR A 12 3.82 -13.75 -17.20
N GLU A 13 4.80 -14.62 -16.94
CA GLU A 13 4.98 -15.36 -15.68
C GLU A 13 5.77 -14.56 -14.63
N MET A 14 6.40 -13.45 -15.04
CA MET A 14 7.19 -12.60 -14.15
C MET A 14 6.31 -11.84 -13.17
N SER A 15 6.78 -11.68 -11.94
CA SER A 15 6.21 -10.75 -10.95
C SER A 15 6.31 -9.31 -11.45
N VAL A 16 5.56 -8.39 -10.83
CA VAL A 16 5.61 -6.97 -11.16
C VAL A 16 7.03 -6.41 -10.97
N SER A 17 7.69 -6.80 -9.89
CA SER A 17 9.07 -6.44 -9.57
C SER A 17 10.05 -6.93 -10.65
N GLN A 18 9.95 -8.19 -11.09
CA GLN A 18 10.78 -8.75 -12.15
C GLN A 18 10.57 -8.01 -13.48
N LYS A 19 9.31 -7.68 -13.84
CA LYS A 19 9.00 -6.89 -15.03
C LYS A 19 9.64 -5.51 -14.98
N GLN A 20 9.57 -4.84 -13.84
CA GLN A 20 10.22 -3.54 -13.65
C GLN A 20 11.73 -3.64 -13.78
N THR A 21 12.35 -4.64 -13.17
CA THR A 21 13.80 -4.90 -13.32
C THR A 21 14.17 -5.12 -14.78
N LEU A 22 13.37 -5.90 -15.52
CA LEU A 22 13.57 -6.16 -16.95
C LEU A 22 13.53 -4.86 -17.78
N GLU A 23 12.58 -3.94 -17.50
CA GLU A 23 12.53 -2.64 -18.19
C GLU A 23 13.78 -1.79 -17.91
N ILE A 24 14.28 -1.78 -16.67
CA ILE A 24 15.54 -1.09 -16.34
C ILE A 24 16.71 -1.70 -17.12
N VAL A 25 16.83 -3.03 -17.15
CA VAL A 25 17.87 -3.74 -17.91
C VAL A 25 17.81 -3.38 -19.38
N LYS A 26 16.63 -3.35 -20.00
CA LYS A 26 16.44 -2.96 -21.40
C LYS A 26 16.96 -1.56 -21.71
N VAL A 27 16.68 -0.59 -20.84
CA VAL A 27 17.13 0.80 -20.99
C VAL A 27 18.64 0.89 -20.84
N LEU A 28 19.23 0.19 -19.87
CA LEU A 28 20.67 0.14 -19.67
C LEU A 28 21.41 -0.54 -20.82
N TYR A 29 20.88 -1.65 -21.33
CA TYR A 29 21.44 -2.37 -22.47
C TYR A 29 21.51 -1.50 -23.74
N ARG A 30 20.55 -0.59 -23.92
CA ARG A 30 20.54 0.39 -25.02
C ARG A 30 21.52 1.54 -24.82
N GLY A 31 22.33 1.53 -23.76
CA GLY A 31 23.37 2.53 -23.50
C GLY A 31 22.84 3.86 -22.94
N ALA A 32 21.70 3.88 -22.30
CA ALA A 32 21.17 5.08 -21.67
C ALA A 32 22.15 5.63 -20.60
N ASN A 33 22.37 6.94 -20.63
CA ASN A 33 23.16 7.67 -19.64
C ASN A 33 22.29 8.35 -18.59
N ILE A 34 20.99 8.51 -18.88
CA ILE A 34 20.01 9.10 -17.96
C ILE A 34 18.87 8.10 -17.83
N LEU A 35 18.51 7.74 -16.59
CA LEU A 35 17.37 6.92 -16.26
C LEU A 35 16.35 7.75 -15.49
N ILE A 36 15.10 7.71 -15.92
CA ILE A 36 13.98 8.35 -15.21
C ILE A 36 13.06 7.27 -14.68
N LEU A 37 12.84 7.27 -13.37
CA LEU A 37 11.99 6.31 -12.66
C LEU A 37 10.84 7.06 -12.01
N ASP A 38 9.62 6.69 -12.36
CA ASP A 38 8.40 7.25 -11.77
C ASP A 38 7.77 6.22 -10.82
N GLU A 39 7.67 6.59 -9.52
CA GLU A 39 7.16 5.75 -8.42
C GLU A 39 7.69 4.30 -8.44
N PRO A 40 9.02 4.09 -8.58
CA PRO A 40 9.55 2.77 -8.87
C PRO A 40 9.39 1.75 -7.73
N THR A 41 9.09 2.22 -6.54
CA THR A 41 8.97 1.38 -5.33
C THR A 41 7.52 1.17 -4.89
N ALA A 42 6.53 1.65 -5.65
CA ALA A 42 5.12 1.62 -5.24
C ALA A 42 4.58 0.20 -4.97
N VAL A 43 5.11 -0.79 -5.70
CA VAL A 43 4.67 -2.20 -5.62
C VAL A 43 5.76 -3.15 -5.13
N LEU A 44 6.92 -2.62 -4.75
CA LEU A 44 8.07 -3.40 -4.29
C LEU A 44 7.99 -3.68 -2.79
N THR A 45 8.49 -4.85 -2.42
CA THR A 45 8.80 -5.16 -1.02
C THR A 45 10.03 -4.35 -0.54
N PRO A 46 10.25 -4.18 0.77
CA PRO A 46 11.47 -3.53 1.28
C PRO A 46 12.77 -4.15 0.75
N GLN A 47 12.80 -5.49 0.61
CA GLN A 47 13.98 -6.21 0.09
C GLN A 47 14.21 -5.91 -1.40
N GLU A 48 13.15 -5.81 -2.20
CA GLU A 48 13.23 -5.44 -3.62
C GLU A 48 13.62 -3.98 -3.80
N THR A 49 13.11 -3.08 -2.95
CA THR A 49 13.51 -1.66 -2.91
C THR A 49 15.00 -1.53 -2.62
N ALA A 50 15.53 -2.26 -1.62
CA ALA A 50 16.95 -2.25 -1.32
C ALA A 50 17.80 -2.73 -2.52
N ARG A 51 17.37 -3.76 -3.25
CA ARG A 51 18.05 -4.24 -4.48
C ARG A 51 18.01 -3.16 -5.57
N LEU A 52 16.88 -2.50 -5.80
CA LEU A 52 16.78 -1.39 -6.75
C LEU A 52 17.74 -0.27 -6.39
N PHE A 53 17.87 0.09 -5.11
CA PHE A 53 18.80 1.12 -4.66
C PHE A 53 20.27 0.74 -4.89
N VAL A 54 20.63 -0.54 -4.76
CA VAL A 54 21.97 -1.02 -5.16
C VAL A 54 22.22 -0.79 -6.64
N VAL A 55 21.24 -1.07 -7.49
CA VAL A 55 21.33 -0.83 -8.94
C VAL A 55 21.53 0.67 -9.23
N ILE A 56 20.76 1.54 -8.59
CA ILE A 56 20.87 2.99 -8.76
C ILE A 56 22.25 3.50 -8.32
N ARG A 57 22.76 3.02 -7.17
CA ARG A 57 24.12 3.37 -6.70
C ARG A 57 25.20 2.91 -7.67
N ASN A 58 25.07 1.73 -8.25
CA ASN A 58 26.00 1.23 -9.27
C ASN A 58 25.96 2.08 -10.55
N MET A 59 24.76 2.51 -10.98
CA MET A 59 24.62 3.44 -12.11
C MET A 59 25.31 4.78 -11.84
N LYS A 60 25.15 5.32 -10.65
CA LYS A 60 25.86 6.54 -10.22
C LYS A 60 27.38 6.34 -10.25
N ALA A 61 27.88 5.20 -9.79
CA ALA A 61 29.31 4.86 -9.85
C ALA A 61 29.84 4.78 -11.29
N ASP A 62 29.01 4.38 -12.24
CA ASP A 62 29.29 4.36 -13.67
C ASP A 62 29.06 5.72 -14.38
N ASN A 63 29.03 6.83 -13.62
CA ASN A 63 28.76 8.19 -14.12
C ASN A 63 27.44 8.34 -14.90
N LYS A 64 26.42 7.52 -14.60
CA LYS A 64 25.07 7.68 -15.14
C LYS A 64 24.24 8.55 -14.20
N SER A 65 23.28 9.28 -14.76
CA SER A 65 22.36 10.10 -13.99
C SER A 65 21.04 9.38 -13.81
N VAL A 66 20.44 9.50 -12.61
CA VAL A 66 19.12 8.95 -12.32
C VAL A 66 18.22 10.06 -11.78
N ILE A 67 17.02 10.14 -12.32
CA ILE A 67 15.93 10.97 -11.80
C ILE A 67 14.89 10.00 -11.23
N ILE A 68 14.62 10.13 -9.94
CA ILE A 68 13.58 9.34 -9.27
C ILE A 68 12.45 10.26 -8.85
N ILE A 69 11.23 9.92 -9.22
CA ILE A 69 10.01 10.64 -8.85
C ILE A 69 9.29 9.77 -7.83
N THR A 70 9.11 10.28 -6.62
CA THR A 70 8.41 9.56 -5.55
C THR A 70 7.90 10.53 -4.48
N HIS A 71 6.88 10.11 -3.77
CA HIS A 71 6.36 10.82 -2.60
C HIS A 71 6.85 10.23 -1.27
N LYS A 72 7.65 9.17 -1.32
CA LYS A 72 8.21 8.50 -0.13
C LYS A 72 9.51 9.18 0.31
N LEU A 73 9.40 10.12 1.24
CA LEU A 73 10.51 10.98 1.65
C LEU A 73 11.70 10.21 2.22
N HIS A 74 11.48 9.11 2.95
CA HIS A 74 12.57 8.28 3.47
C HIS A 74 13.41 7.66 2.34
N GLU A 75 12.78 7.27 1.22
CA GLU A 75 13.49 6.75 0.04
C GLU A 75 14.31 7.83 -0.63
N VAL A 76 13.73 9.04 -0.75
CA VAL A 76 14.45 10.21 -1.30
C VAL A 76 15.69 10.50 -0.47
N LEU A 77 15.55 10.56 0.86
CA LEU A 77 16.67 10.83 1.78
C LEU A 77 17.74 9.73 1.75
N GLU A 78 17.37 8.48 1.44
CA GLU A 78 18.31 7.37 1.38
C GLU A 78 19.15 7.34 0.10
N ILE A 79 18.56 7.69 -1.06
CA ILE A 79 19.17 7.38 -2.36
C ILE A 79 19.62 8.62 -3.15
N SER A 80 19.01 9.79 -2.95
CA SER A 80 19.28 10.96 -3.78
C SER A 80 20.42 11.84 -3.22
N ASP A 81 21.08 12.58 -4.09
CA ASP A 81 22.04 13.62 -3.71
C ASP A 81 21.35 14.96 -3.49
N ARG A 82 20.32 15.24 -4.29
CA ARG A 82 19.55 16.49 -4.26
C ARG A 82 18.07 16.19 -4.43
N VAL A 83 17.23 17.01 -3.84
CA VAL A 83 15.77 16.90 -3.92
C VAL A 83 15.19 18.17 -4.52
N ALA A 84 14.55 18.04 -5.69
CA ALA A 84 13.75 19.10 -6.28
C ALA A 84 12.30 18.97 -5.83
N ILE A 85 11.71 20.03 -5.31
CA ILE A 85 10.34 20.00 -4.78
C ILE A 85 9.39 20.71 -5.76
N LEU A 86 8.29 20.00 -6.07
CA LEU A 86 7.18 20.52 -6.83
C LEU A 86 5.94 20.60 -5.92
N ARG A 87 5.19 21.70 -6.03
CA ARG A 87 3.94 21.90 -5.31
C ARG A 87 2.91 22.54 -6.23
N LYS A 88 1.79 21.87 -6.47
CA LYS A 88 0.70 22.35 -7.36
C LYS A 88 1.20 22.75 -8.76
N GLY A 89 2.20 22.03 -9.30
CA GLY A 89 2.80 22.31 -10.59
C GLY A 89 3.89 23.38 -10.59
N GLU A 90 4.17 24.02 -9.46
CA GLU A 90 5.21 25.04 -9.31
C GLU A 90 6.50 24.42 -8.75
N TYR A 91 7.64 24.86 -9.28
CA TYR A 91 8.94 24.52 -8.72
C TYR A 91 9.21 25.38 -7.49
N ILE A 92 9.37 24.74 -6.35
CA ILE A 92 9.59 25.40 -5.04
C ILE A 92 11.06 25.63 -4.76
N GLY A 93 11.92 24.70 -5.17
CA GLY A 93 13.36 24.78 -4.95
C GLY A 93 14.02 23.42 -5.02
N THR A 94 15.35 23.43 -4.93
CA THR A 94 16.18 22.22 -4.78
C THR A 94 17.01 22.36 -3.52
N VAL A 95 17.10 21.29 -2.75
CA VAL A 95 17.92 21.18 -1.54
C VAL A 95 18.86 19.99 -1.64
N ASP A 96 20.04 20.09 -1.04
CA ASP A 96 20.94 18.95 -0.91
C ASP A 96 20.39 17.98 0.14
N THR A 97 20.42 16.69 -0.16
CA THR A 97 19.80 15.68 0.71
C THR A 97 20.46 15.62 2.09
N CYS A 98 21.76 15.90 2.18
CA CYS A 98 22.47 15.93 3.45
C CYS A 98 22.01 17.05 4.41
N GLU A 99 21.35 18.10 3.89
CA GLU A 99 20.77 19.19 4.67
C GLU A 99 19.25 19.05 4.90
N ALA A 100 18.64 18.06 4.26
CA ALA A 100 17.18 17.84 4.28
C ALA A 100 16.76 16.89 5.40
N THR A 101 15.55 17.09 5.89
CA THR A 101 14.85 16.18 6.79
C THR A 101 13.47 15.89 6.23
N GLU A 102 12.83 14.78 6.65
CA GLU A 102 11.44 14.51 6.24
C GLU A 102 10.50 15.66 6.57
N ASN A 103 10.69 16.31 7.72
CA ASN A 103 9.88 17.46 8.13
C ASN A 103 10.10 18.67 7.20
N SER A 104 11.36 19.02 6.90
CA SER A 104 11.65 20.14 6.01
C SER A 104 11.13 19.94 4.60
N LEU A 105 11.27 18.72 4.05
CA LEU A 105 10.73 18.37 2.74
C LEU A 105 9.20 18.41 2.75
N THR A 106 8.56 17.88 3.80
CA THR A 106 7.10 17.92 3.96
C THR A 106 6.60 19.37 4.01
N GLU A 107 7.24 20.24 4.76
CA GLU A 107 6.88 21.66 4.83
C GLU A 107 6.99 22.35 3.47
N MET A 108 8.03 22.06 2.70
CA MET A 108 8.20 22.60 1.35
C MET A 108 7.12 22.07 0.39
N MET A 109 6.76 20.77 0.46
CA MET A 109 5.73 20.15 -0.37
C MET A 109 4.34 20.67 -0.06
N VAL A 110 3.99 20.81 1.24
CA VAL A 110 2.65 21.24 1.69
C VAL A 110 2.52 22.76 1.77
N GLY A 111 3.62 23.47 2.03
CA GLY A 111 3.63 24.93 2.15
C GLY A 111 3.22 25.47 3.50
N LYS A 112 3.11 24.62 4.53
CA LYS A 112 2.85 24.97 5.91
C LYS A 112 3.49 23.95 6.85
N LYS A 113 3.77 24.36 8.08
CA LYS A 113 4.22 23.41 9.11
C LYS A 113 3.18 22.31 9.30
N VAL A 114 3.65 21.07 9.24
CA VAL A 114 2.85 19.87 9.47
C VAL A 114 3.36 19.20 10.74
N GLU A 115 2.51 19.09 11.74
CA GLU A 115 2.80 18.26 12.90
C GLU A 115 2.50 16.81 12.52
N LEU A 116 3.54 16.01 12.36
CA LEU A 116 3.42 14.59 12.03
C LEU A 116 2.97 13.73 13.24
N ASN A 117 3.10 14.29 14.45
CA ASN A 117 2.64 13.64 15.68
C ASN A 117 1.15 13.94 15.92
N ILE A 118 0.30 13.03 15.50
CA ILE A 118 -1.13 13.07 15.80
C ILE A 118 -1.33 12.41 17.17
N ALA A 119 -1.71 13.19 18.17
CA ALA A 119 -2.15 12.65 19.46
C ALA A 119 -3.44 11.83 19.24
N ARG A 120 -3.36 10.52 19.48
CA ARG A 120 -4.52 9.63 19.41
C ARG A 120 -5.04 9.40 20.81
N SER A 121 -6.26 9.85 21.07
CA SER A 121 -6.96 9.49 22.30
C SER A 121 -7.44 8.04 22.20
N ALA A 122 -7.31 7.29 23.29
CA ALA A 122 -7.90 5.95 23.35
C ALA A 122 -9.45 6.07 23.30
N PRO A 123 -10.13 5.14 22.62
CA PRO A 123 -11.59 5.14 22.58
C PRO A 123 -12.16 4.94 24.00
N VAL A 124 -13.18 5.71 24.35
CA VAL A 124 -13.88 5.61 25.63
C VAL A 124 -15.03 4.63 25.47
N ASN A 125 -15.05 3.55 26.28
CA ASN A 125 -16.05 2.48 26.23
C ASN A 125 -16.28 1.91 24.82
N PRO A 126 -15.28 1.28 24.22
CA PRO A 126 -15.38 0.79 22.86
C PRO A 126 -16.43 -0.34 22.76
N VAL A 127 -17.41 -0.15 21.91
CA VAL A 127 -18.42 -1.17 21.58
C VAL A 127 -18.02 -1.88 20.30
N LYS A 128 -18.11 -3.21 20.26
CA LYS A 128 -17.80 -4.00 19.05
C LYS A 128 -18.71 -3.55 17.90
N ARG A 129 -18.12 -3.35 16.71
CA ARG A 129 -18.82 -2.93 15.49
C ARG A 129 -18.74 -3.94 14.37
N LEU A 130 -17.65 -4.69 14.30
CA LEU A 130 -17.47 -5.78 13.35
C LEU A 130 -16.78 -6.93 14.08
N SER A 131 -17.23 -8.15 13.83
CA SER A 131 -16.56 -9.38 14.25
C SER A 131 -16.39 -10.25 13.02
N VAL A 132 -15.16 -10.61 12.72
CA VAL A 132 -14.81 -11.58 11.70
C VAL A 132 -14.27 -12.81 12.41
N SER A 133 -14.85 -13.98 12.14
CA SER A 133 -14.47 -15.23 12.79
C SER A 133 -14.31 -16.34 11.76
N HIS A 134 -13.18 -17.04 11.84
CA HIS A 134 -12.86 -18.20 11.00
C HIS A 134 -13.03 -17.94 9.50
N LEU A 135 -12.71 -16.72 9.04
CA LEU A 135 -12.91 -16.34 7.66
C LEU A 135 -11.90 -17.07 6.76
N THR A 136 -12.44 -17.93 5.90
CA THR A 136 -11.70 -18.67 4.89
C THR A 136 -12.26 -18.33 3.52
N VAL A 137 -11.40 -18.06 2.53
CA VAL A 137 -11.78 -17.71 1.16
C VAL A 137 -10.94 -18.52 0.18
N TYR A 138 -11.58 -19.00 -0.87
CA TYR A 138 -10.92 -19.69 -2.00
C TYR A 138 -11.06 -18.83 -3.26
N ASN A 139 -10.03 -18.81 -4.08
CA ASN A 139 -10.08 -18.16 -5.39
C ASN A 139 -10.82 -19.04 -6.42
N ARG A 140 -10.88 -18.59 -7.69
CA ARG A 140 -11.57 -19.32 -8.77
C ARG A 140 -10.90 -20.65 -9.15
N GLU A 141 -9.63 -20.81 -8.79
CA GLU A 141 -8.86 -22.05 -8.99
C GLU A 141 -8.91 -22.98 -7.76
N ASP A 142 -9.83 -22.73 -6.83
CA ASP A 142 -9.99 -23.48 -5.57
C ASP A 142 -8.74 -23.45 -4.67
N ILE A 143 -7.91 -22.41 -4.81
CA ILE A 143 -6.75 -22.16 -3.95
C ILE A 143 -7.20 -21.32 -2.76
N LYS A 144 -6.86 -21.75 -1.55
CA LYS A 144 -7.13 -21.01 -0.33
C LYS A 144 -6.30 -19.73 -0.30
N VAL A 145 -6.94 -18.57 -0.33
CA VAL A 145 -6.32 -17.24 -0.32
C VAL A 145 -6.46 -16.53 1.01
N LEU A 146 -7.44 -16.92 1.83
CA LEU A 146 -7.55 -16.60 3.26
C LEU A 146 -7.77 -17.88 4.04
N ASP A 147 -7.07 -18.03 5.15
CA ASP A 147 -7.12 -19.23 5.99
C ASP A 147 -7.36 -18.85 7.46
N ASP A 148 -8.58 -19.09 7.95
CA ASP A 148 -8.97 -18.95 9.34
C ASP A 148 -8.68 -17.57 9.97
N VAL A 149 -8.99 -16.49 9.24
CA VAL A 149 -8.74 -15.12 9.68
C VAL A 149 -9.82 -14.69 10.66
N SER A 150 -9.41 -14.22 11.85
CA SER A 150 -10.34 -13.76 12.90
C SER A 150 -9.84 -12.45 13.52
N PHE A 151 -10.72 -11.46 13.68
CA PHE A 151 -10.47 -10.21 14.39
C PHE A 151 -11.76 -9.47 14.69
N ASP A 152 -11.69 -8.57 15.66
CA ASP A 152 -12.78 -7.67 16.04
C ASP A 152 -12.40 -6.22 15.74
N VAL A 153 -13.39 -5.37 15.44
CA VAL A 153 -13.22 -3.91 15.31
C VAL A 153 -14.21 -3.21 16.21
N TYR A 154 -13.72 -2.21 16.94
CA TYR A 154 -14.51 -1.50 17.94
C TYR A 154 -14.82 -0.06 17.51
N GLY A 155 -15.89 0.51 18.05
CA GLY A 155 -16.25 1.90 17.82
C GLY A 155 -15.17 2.86 18.33
N GLY A 156 -14.74 3.81 17.48
CA GLY A 156 -13.66 4.74 17.80
C GLY A 156 -12.24 4.19 17.58
N GLU A 157 -12.12 2.94 17.11
CA GLU A 157 -10.86 2.29 16.74
C GLU A 157 -10.57 2.46 15.25
N ILE A 158 -9.29 2.51 14.90
CA ILE A 158 -8.79 2.34 13.54
C ILE A 158 -7.92 1.09 13.52
N LEU A 159 -8.46 -0.01 12.98
CA LEU A 159 -7.70 -1.24 12.78
C LEU A 159 -6.94 -1.16 11.45
N GLY A 160 -5.61 -1.19 11.51
CA GLY A 160 -4.75 -1.26 10.33
C GLY A 160 -4.46 -2.72 9.94
N ILE A 161 -4.69 -3.06 8.66
CA ILE A 161 -4.35 -4.37 8.10
C ILE A 161 -3.15 -4.20 7.17
N ALA A 162 -2.00 -4.72 7.58
CA ALA A 162 -0.76 -4.64 6.84
C ALA A 162 -0.42 -5.98 6.16
N GLY A 163 0.23 -5.90 5.00
CA GLY A 163 0.72 -7.06 4.27
C GLY A 163 1.30 -6.64 2.92
N ILE A 164 2.12 -7.49 2.34
CA ILE A 164 2.63 -7.28 0.97
C ILE A 164 1.56 -7.64 -0.06
N SER A 165 1.69 -7.13 -1.28
CA SER A 165 0.76 -7.43 -2.38
C SER A 165 0.63 -8.94 -2.59
N GLY A 166 -0.61 -9.42 -2.68
CA GLY A 166 -0.92 -10.85 -2.86
C GLY A 166 -1.12 -11.65 -1.56
N ASN A 167 -1.04 -11.01 -0.39
CA ASN A 167 -1.25 -11.71 0.90
C ASN A 167 -2.73 -11.76 1.35
N GLY A 168 -3.69 -11.52 0.45
CA GLY A 168 -5.11 -11.70 0.74
C GLY A 168 -5.85 -10.46 1.24
N GLN A 169 -5.22 -9.28 1.31
CA GLN A 169 -5.90 -8.05 1.77
C GLN A 169 -7.09 -7.68 0.87
N LYS A 170 -6.94 -7.88 -0.45
CA LYS A 170 -8.01 -7.66 -1.42
C LYS A 170 -9.17 -8.60 -1.17
N GLU A 171 -8.87 -9.89 -1.03
CA GLU A 171 -9.85 -10.95 -0.78
C GLU A 171 -10.57 -10.75 0.56
N LEU A 172 -9.85 -10.27 1.58
CA LEU A 172 -10.44 -9.91 2.86
C LEU A 172 -11.44 -8.76 2.73
N LEU A 173 -11.06 -7.68 2.04
CA LEU A 173 -11.94 -6.54 1.78
C LEU A 173 -13.18 -6.97 0.99
N GLU A 174 -12.98 -7.77 -0.07
CA GLU A 174 -14.07 -8.28 -0.91
C GLU A 174 -14.99 -9.22 -0.14
N ALA A 175 -14.47 -10.08 0.75
CA ALA A 175 -15.26 -10.96 1.60
C ALA A 175 -16.11 -10.16 2.59
N ILE A 176 -15.54 -9.17 3.27
CA ILE A 176 -16.30 -8.27 4.18
C ILE A 176 -17.37 -7.49 3.40
N ALA A 177 -17.06 -7.06 2.18
CA ALA A 177 -18.01 -6.38 1.30
C ALA A 177 -19.07 -7.30 0.67
N GLY A 178 -19.02 -8.62 0.89
CA GLY A 178 -19.97 -9.60 0.32
C GLY A 178 -19.75 -9.87 -1.18
N LEU A 179 -18.55 -9.60 -1.68
CA LEU A 179 -18.16 -9.81 -3.08
C LEU A 179 -17.45 -11.15 -3.32
N GLN A 180 -17.11 -11.87 -2.25
CA GLN A 180 -16.47 -13.18 -2.28
C GLN A 180 -17.33 -14.23 -1.59
N ILE A 181 -17.23 -15.47 -2.06
CA ILE A 181 -17.85 -16.62 -1.39
C ILE A 181 -16.90 -17.07 -0.28
N THR A 182 -17.40 -17.14 0.92
CA THR A 182 -16.66 -17.57 2.11
C THR A 182 -16.80 -19.07 2.35
N GLY A 183 -15.76 -19.71 2.90
CA GLY A 183 -15.78 -21.12 3.27
C GLY A 183 -16.75 -21.42 4.41
N GLN A 184 -17.08 -22.71 4.59
CA GLN A 184 -17.91 -23.17 5.71
C GLN A 184 -17.29 -22.79 7.06
N GLY A 185 -18.12 -22.37 8.01
CA GLY A 185 -17.69 -21.95 9.34
C GLY A 185 -17.26 -20.48 9.43
N SER A 186 -17.13 -19.77 8.31
CA SER A 186 -16.85 -18.34 8.33
C SER A 186 -18.04 -17.54 8.88
N SER A 187 -17.77 -16.55 9.72
CA SER A 187 -18.78 -15.62 10.25
C SER A 187 -18.26 -14.18 10.13
N ILE A 188 -19.13 -13.28 9.68
CA ILE A 188 -18.88 -11.83 9.65
C ILE A 188 -20.11 -11.16 10.22
N GLU A 189 -19.98 -10.61 11.42
CA GLU A 189 -21.08 -9.99 12.17
C GLU A 189 -20.89 -8.48 12.25
N PHE A 190 -21.89 -7.74 11.85
CA PHE A 190 -21.94 -6.29 11.97
C PHE A 190 -22.88 -5.88 13.11
N TYR A 191 -22.39 -4.99 13.99
CA TYR A 191 -23.12 -4.50 15.17
C TYR A 191 -23.56 -3.06 14.92
N GLU A 192 -24.83 -2.89 14.55
CA GLU A 192 -25.42 -1.57 14.31
C GLU A 192 -25.50 -0.76 15.62
N ARG A 193 -25.28 0.54 15.52
CA ARG A 193 -25.37 1.44 16.68
C ARG A 193 -26.79 1.44 17.25
N GLY A 194 -26.91 1.14 18.54
CA GLY A 194 -28.21 1.04 19.23
C GLY A 194 -28.89 -0.33 19.10
N LYS A 195 -28.27 -1.31 18.42
CA LYS A 195 -28.76 -2.69 18.28
C LYS A 195 -27.63 -3.70 18.52
N GLU A 196 -26.73 -3.40 19.42
CA GLU A 196 -25.49 -4.18 19.64
C GLU A 196 -25.80 -5.64 20.09
N ASN A 197 -26.98 -5.91 20.62
CA ASN A 197 -27.41 -7.26 21.04
C ASN A 197 -27.99 -8.10 19.88
N GLN A 198 -28.10 -7.54 18.66
CA GLN A 198 -28.67 -8.22 17.49
C GLN A 198 -27.72 -8.02 16.28
N PRO A 199 -26.57 -8.72 16.26
CA PRO A 199 -25.65 -8.59 15.17
C PRO A 199 -26.26 -9.05 13.84
N LEU A 200 -25.96 -8.33 12.79
CA LEU A 200 -26.31 -8.67 11.42
C LEU A 200 -25.25 -9.58 10.83
N GLN A 201 -25.59 -10.83 10.51
CA GLN A 201 -24.70 -11.73 9.80
C GLN A 201 -24.56 -11.28 8.35
N LEU A 202 -23.31 -11.08 7.88
CA LEU A 202 -23.00 -10.58 6.55
C LEU A 202 -22.64 -11.69 5.55
N VAL A 203 -22.23 -12.86 6.02
CA VAL A 203 -21.92 -14.02 5.16
C VAL A 203 -23.14 -14.39 4.31
N GLY A 204 -22.91 -14.54 3.00
CA GLY A 204 -23.96 -14.88 2.03
C GLY A 204 -24.89 -13.73 1.63
N LYS A 205 -24.65 -12.50 2.11
CA LYS A 205 -25.40 -11.31 1.67
C LYS A 205 -24.67 -10.64 0.51
N THR A 206 -25.43 -10.14 -0.47
CA THR A 206 -24.87 -9.40 -1.61
C THR A 206 -24.66 -7.93 -1.28
N PRO A 207 -23.76 -7.22 -1.98
CA PRO A 207 -23.47 -5.79 -1.76
C PRO A 207 -24.70 -4.88 -1.81
N VAL A 208 -25.73 -5.23 -2.59
CA VAL A 208 -27.00 -4.50 -2.66
C VAL A 208 -27.69 -4.45 -1.30
N SER A 209 -27.50 -5.46 -0.45
CA SER A 209 -28.04 -5.49 0.92
C SER A 209 -27.36 -4.49 1.86
N TYR A 210 -26.19 -3.94 1.47
CA TYR A 210 -25.40 -3.00 2.27
C TYR A 210 -25.53 -1.54 1.82
N THR A 211 -26.19 -1.25 0.70
CA THR A 211 -26.29 0.13 0.19
C THR A 211 -27.01 1.04 1.18
N HIS A 212 -27.95 0.52 1.97
CA HIS A 212 -28.57 1.24 3.06
C HIS A 212 -27.64 1.54 4.24
N LEU A 213 -26.63 0.72 4.50
CA LEU A 213 -25.62 0.97 5.54
C LEU A 213 -24.65 2.10 5.13
N ARG A 214 -24.25 2.17 3.86
CA ARG A 214 -23.39 3.25 3.34
C ARG A 214 -24.11 4.59 3.21
N ALA A 215 -25.39 4.60 2.87
CA ALA A 215 -26.17 5.83 2.70
C ALA A 215 -26.39 6.61 4.01
N HIS A 216 -26.34 5.95 5.17
CA HIS A 216 -26.46 6.60 6.47
C HIS A 216 -25.15 7.20 7.00
N GLU A 217 -23.99 6.77 6.53
CA GLU A 217 -22.69 7.29 6.97
C GLU A 217 -22.23 8.52 6.19
N THR A 218 -22.76 8.76 4.98
CA THR A 218 -22.36 9.90 4.12
C THR A 218 -23.18 11.17 4.34
N SER A 219 -24.13 11.19 5.27
CA SER A 219 -24.98 12.35 5.57
C SER A 219 -24.60 13.12 6.83
N LEU A 220 -23.36 13.08 7.27
CA LEU A 220 -22.84 13.99 8.31
C LEU A 220 -21.95 15.05 7.66
N HIS A 221 -22.55 16.22 7.52
CA HIS A 221 -21.91 17.51 7.24
C HIS A 221 -20.98 17.93 8.39
#